data_6945ebacc8ac839652253e5bb1310955
#
_entry.id   6945ebacc8ac839652253e5bb1310955
#
_cell.length_a   1.000
_cell.length_b   1.000
_cell.length_c   1.000
_cell.angle_alpha   90.00
_cell.angle_beta   90.00
_cell.angle_gamma   90.00
#
_symmetry.space_group_name_H-M   'P 1'
#
loop_
_entity.id
_entity.type
_entity.pdbx_description
1 polymer ?
#
loop_
_entity_poly.entity_id
_entity_poly.type
_entity_poly.pdbx_seq_one_letter_code
_entity_poly.pdbx_strand_id
1 'polypeptide(L)'
;MAGYVVVGSQWGDEGKGKVVDLLGTKVNVVVRYQGGNNAGHTVVVNGKKTVLHLLPSGILNHDALCVIGPGVVVNPFVLFQEIDTLEAQGLNCDNIRISDRAHILMPYHVRLDELKEARASKYKIGTTKNGIGPCYADKYTRIGLRMCDLRDWDTFQDKLKDTLELKNAEITKIYGGEPFDYDELIKEFEPIRDRIVPMMVDATELVNDALEQNKIVLFEGAQANMLDINYGTYPFVTSSSPTSAGVLTGVGVGPKSLDHIIGIVKAYSTRVGEGPFLTELHGEEADFLRNKGFEFGATTGRPRRVGWLDLCVVKQAVRINGLTEIAITKLDILSGYPQLPVCVGYELDGKVTTSLPASLKDYNRAKPVYKTFEGWTEDISNIHEFDKLPENCQKYVKFIEEFTGVKIALVSVSPEREGNIILHDIL
;
A
#
# COMPACT_ATOMS: atom_id res chain seq x y z
N MET A 1 -22.21 -7.04 10.60
CA MET A 1 -21.02 -6.16 10.62
C MET A 1 -20.48 -6.16 9.21
N ALA A 2 -20.05 -5.03 8.66
CA ALA A 2 -19.63 -4.97 7.26
C ALA A 2 -18.24 -4.33 7.13
N GLY A 3 -17.22 -5.11 7.50
CA GLY A 3 -15.82 -4.71 7.37
C GLY A 3 -15.18 -5.27 6.10
N TYR A 4 -14.77 -4.37 5.21
CA TYR A 4 -14.13 -4.66 3.92
C TYR A 4 -12.67 -4.28 3.96
N VAL A 5 -11.78 -5.18 3.58
CA VAL A 5 -10.33 -4.92 3.53
C VAL A 5 -9.84 -4.98 2.10
N VAL A 6 -9.13 -3.96 1.65
CA VAL A 6 -8.46 -3.97 0.34
C VAL A 6 -6.96 -4.08 0.55
N VAL A 7 -6.36 -5.18 0.08
CA VAL A 7 -4.92 -5.47 0.18
C VAL A 7 -4.28 -5.69 -1.18
N GLY A 8 -3.04 -5.27 -1.34
CA GLY A 8 -2.22 -5.63 -2.49
C GLY A 8 -1.70 -7.06 -2.36
N SER A 9 -1.80 -7.85 -3.41
CA SER A 9 -1.42 -9.27 -3.39
C SER A 9 -0.01 -9.54 -3.90
N GLN A 10 0.69 -8.54 -4.44
CA GLN A 10 2.02 -8.67 -5.06
C GLN A 10 3.05 -7.76 -4.37
N TRP A 11 3.68 -6.82 -5.08
CA TRP A 11 4.71 -5.89 -4.54
C TRP A 11 4.27 -4.41 -4.49
N GLY A 12 2.99 -4.12 -4.50
CA GLY A 12 2.45 -2.77 -4.60
C GLY A 12 2.16 -2.36 -6.04
N ASP A 13 1.55 -1.19 -6.20
CA ASP A 13 1.16 -0.64 -7.50
C ASP A 13 0.19 -1.52 -8.32
N GLU A 14 -0.58 -2.40 -7.63
CA GLU A 14 -1.59 -3.25 -8.27
C GLU A 14 -2.83 -2.47 -8.75
N GLY A 15 -2.93 -1.18 -8.45
CA GLY A 15 -4.11 -0.39 -8.79
C GLY A 15 -5.20 -0.40 -7.72
N LYS A 16 -4.82 -0.61 -6.45
CA LYS A 16 -5.74 -0.58 -5.29
C LYS A 16 -6.63 0.67 -5.26
N GLY A 17 -6.06 1.83 -5.56
CA GLY A 17 -6.78 3.11 -5.54
C GLY A 17 -8.05 3.12 -6.39
N LYS A 18 -8.04 2.48 -7.56
CA LYS A 18 -9.22 2.36 -8.43
C LYS A 18 -10.33 1.55 -7.75
N VAL A 19 -9.98 0.43 -7.12
CA VAL A 19 -10.97 -0.42 -6.43
C VAL A 19 -11.48 0.25 -5.17
N VAL A 20 -10.62 0.91 -4.40
CA VAL A 20 -11.02 1.70 -3.22
C VAL A 20 -11.94 2.85 -3.62
N ASP A 21 -11.66 3.56 -4.71
CA ASP A 21 -12.53 4.63 -5.23
C ASP A 21 -13.91 4.09 -5.66
N LEU A 22 -13.93 2.94 -6.33
CA LEU A 22 -15.18 2.29 -6.73
C LEU A 22 -16.03 1.90 -5.51
N LEU A 23 -15.44 1.29 -4.51
CA LEU A 23 -16.11 0.88 -3.27
C LEU A 23 -16.42 2.10 -2.39
N GLY A 24 -15.55 3.09 -2.38
CA GLY A 24 -15.60 4.27 -1.52
C GLY A 24 -16.89 5.09 -1.63
N THR A 25 -17.63 4.97 -2.75
CA THR A 25 -18.93 5.66 -2.91
C THR A 25 -20.07 5.06 -2.10
N LYS A 26 -19.90 3.84 -1.62
CA LYS A 26 -20.94 3.08 -0.90
C LYS A 26 -20.63 2.89 0.59
N VAL A 27 -19.48 3.37 1.07
CA VAL A 27 -19.03 3.14 2.44
C VAL A 27 -19.24 4.35 3.34
N ASN A 28 -19.39 4.10 4.64
CA ASN A 28 -19.57 5.13 5.65
C ASN A 28 -18.24 5.61 6.26
N VAL A 29 -17.25 4.71 6.33
CA VAL A 29 -15.93 5.00 6.90
C VAL A 29 -14.84 4.38 6.06
N VAL A 30 -13.78 5.13 5.76
CA VAL A 30 -12.55 4.63 5.12
C VAL A 30 -11.39 4.80 6.08
N VAL A 31 -10.68 3.71 6.38
CA VAL A 31 -9.62 3.67 7.39
C VAL A 31 -8.27 3.28 6.76
N ARG A 32 -7.28 4.15 6.84
CA ARG A 32 -5.87 3.79 6.63
C ARG A 32 -5.34 3.13 7.91
N TYR A 33 -4.86 1.89 7.83
CA TYR A 33 -4.51 1.12 9.02
C TYR A 33 -2.98 0.96 9.23
N GLN A 34 -2.15 1.24 8.21
CA GLN A 34 -0.71 1.07 8.31
C GLN A 34 0.05 1.93 7.28
N GLY A 35 1.41 1.90 7.36
CA GLY A 35 2.29 2.67 6.49
C GLY A 35 2.39 4.12 6.92
N GLY A 36 2.59 5.00 5.98
CA GLY A 36 2.70 6.44 6.16
C GLY A 36 2.68 7.13 4.80
N ASN A 37 3.42 8.22 4.65
CA ASN A 37 3.52 8.99 3.41
C ASN A 37 4.40 8.35 2.32
N ASN A 38 4.72 7.06 2.46
CA ASN A 38 5.36 6.24 1.42
C ASN A 38 4.35 5.56 0.48
N ALA A 39 3.05 5.74 0.67
CA ALA A 39 2.02 5.35 -0.28
C ALA A 39 1.88 6.41 -1.40
N GLY A 40 1.29 6.03 -2.51
CA GLY A 40 0.96 6.93 -3.60
C GLY A 40 -0.34 6.47 -4.27
N HIS A 41 -1.48 7.04 -3.86
CA HIS A 41 -2.78 6.77 -4.46
C HIS A 41 -3.17 7.94 -5.34
N THR A 42 -3.24 7.73 -6.66
CA THR A 42 -3.69 8.77 -7.58
C THR A 42 -5.20 8.83 -7.60
N VAL A 43 -5.74 10.01 -7.34
CA VAL A 43 -7.16 10.35 -7.42
C VAL A 43 -7.37 11.45 -8.45
N VAL A 44 -8.60 11.59 -8.95
CA VAL A 44 -8.95 12.66 -9.88
C VAL A 44 -9.96 13.60 -9.22
N VAL A 45 -9.56 14.85 -9.02
CA VAL A 45 -10.36 15.91 -8.42
C VAL A 45 -10.65 16.97 -9.46
N ASN A 46 -11.90 17.21 -9.80
CA ASN A 46 -12.32 18.20 -10.78
C ASN A 46 -11.50 18.13 -12.11
N GLY A 47 -11.27 16.89 -12.58
CA GLY A 47 -10.47 16.62 -13.79
C GLY A 47 -8.95 16.73 -13.61
N LYS A 48 -8.46 17.09 -12.42
CA LYS A 48 -7.04 17.19 -12.09
C LYS A 48 -6.56 15.96 -11.31
N LYS A 49 -5.50 15.32 -11.78
CA LYS A 49 -4.85 14.21 -11.06
C LYS A 49 -4.12 14.74 -9.82
N THR A 50 -4.43 14.14 -8.66
CA THR A 50 -3.78 14.43 -7.38
C THR A 50 -3.29 13.12 -6.77
N VAL A 51 -2.08 13.13 -6.22
CA VAL A 51 -1.51 11.94 -5.55
C VAL A 51 -1.65 12.12 -4.05
N LEU A 52 -2.34 11.18 -3.41
CA LEU A 52 -2.47 11.12 -1.95
C LEU A 52 -1.41 10.19 -1.37
N HIS A 53 -0.76 10.61 -0.30
CA HIS A 53 0.26 9.82 0.40
C HIS A 53 -0.22 9.35 1.77
N LEU A 54 -0.88 10.22 2.54
CA LEU A 54 -1.40 9.94 3.88
C LEU A 54 -2.91 9.83 3.93
N LEU A 55 -3.61 10.70 3.20
CA LEU A 55 -5.06 10.74 3.25
C LEU A 55 -5.67 9.45 2.68
N PRO A 56 -6.75 8.92 3.32
CA PRO A 56 -7.54 7.84 2.73
C PRO A 56 -8.13 8.26 1.39
N SER A 57 -8.19 7.34 0.42
CA SER A 57 -8.77 7.62 -0.91
C SER A 57 -10.26 7.98 -0.86
N GLY A 58 -10.94 7.63 0.24
CA GLY A 58 -12.33 8.00 0.51
C GLY A 58 -12.57 9.50 0.67
N ILE A 59 -11.53 10.33 0.75
CA ILE A 59 -11.63 11.79 0.89
C ILE A 59 -12.44 12.45 -0.25
N LEU A 60 -12.55 11.79 -1.39
CA LEU A 60 -13.36 12.26 -2.51
C LEU A 60 -14.86 12.07 -2.30
N ASN A 61 -15.24 11.21 -1.36
CA ASN A 61 -16.63 11.02 -0.95
C ASN A 61 -16.88 11.77 0.37
N HIS A 62 -17.48 12.93 0.29
CA HIS A 62 -17.75 13.78 1.46
C HIS A 62 -18.62 13.09 2.52
N ASP A 63 -19.46 12.13 2.13
CA ASP A 63 -20.34 11.39 3.06
C ASP A 63 -19.59 10.29 3.83
N ALA A 64 -18.39 9.95 3.42
CA ALA A 64 -17.55 8.97 4.09
C ALA A 64 -16.61 9.65 5.11
N LEU A 65 -16.52 9.11 6.32
CA LEU A 65 -15.54 9.54 7.30
C LEU A 65 -14.18 8.94 6.96
N CYS A 66 -13.15 9.76 6.87
CA CYS A 66 -11.78 9.36 6.57
C CYS A 66 -10.93 9.27 7.84
N VAL A 67 -10.48 8.09 8.20
CA VAL A 67 -9.77 7.82 9.45
C VAL A 67 -8.33 7.41 9.18
N ILE A 68 -7.38 8.07 9.83
CA ILE A 68 -5.98 7.64 9.93
C ILE A 68 -5.83 6.87 11.24
N GLY A 69 -5.66 5.55 11.13
CA GLY A 69 -5.64 4.64 12.27
C GLY A 69 -4.33 4.67 13.08
N PRO A 70 -4.31 4.04 14.27
CA PRO A 70 -3.15 4.02 15.18
C PRO A 70 -1.93 3.27 14.64
N GLY A 71 -2.12 2.46 13.60
CA GLY A 71 -1.02 1.76 12.94
C GLY A 71 -0.24 2.61 11.94
N VAL A 72 -0.74 3.76 11.53
CA VAL A 72 -0.08 4.69 10.60
C VAL A 72 0.98 5.51 11.33
N VAL A 73 2.11 5.78 10.66
CA VAL A 73 3.07 6.80 11.09
C VAL A 73 2.83 8.07 10.29
N VAL A 74 2.49 9.15 10.97
CA VAL A 74 1.96 10.36 10.36
C VAL A 74 3.00 11.46 10.34
N ASN A 75 3.39 11.89 9.14
CA ASN A 75 4.13 13.13 8.96
C ASN A 75 3.11 14.28 8.89
N PRO A 76 3.00 15.12 9.93
CA PRO A 76 1.98 16.16 9.97
C PRO A 76 2.20 17.26 8.92
N PHE A 77 3.43 17.52 8.53
CA PHE A 77 3.73 18.50 7.47
C PHE A 77 3.20 18.04 6.11
N VAL A 78 3.45 16.76 5.76
CA VAL A 78 2.91 16.17 4.53
C VAL A 78 1.38 16.09 4.58
N LEU A 79 0.81 15.73 5.72
CA LEU A 79 -0.64 15.68 5.91
C LEU A 79 -1.30 17.03 5.59
N PHE A 80 -0.80 18.11 6.17
CA PHE A 80 -1.37 19.43 5.93
C PHE A 80 -1.08 19.94 4.52
N GLN A 81 0.05 19.61 3.93
CA GLN A 81 0.30 19.91 2.52
C GLN A 81 -0.73 19.24 1.60
N GLU A 82 -1.11 17.99 1.88
CA GLU A 82 -2.16 17.29 1.12
C GLU A 82 -3.53 17.94 1.34
N ILE A 83 -3.91 18.24 2.59
CA ILE A 83 -5.17 18.91 2.92
C ILE A 83 -5.25 20.26 2.19
N ASP A 84 -4.25 21.12 2.37
CA ASP A 84 -4.22 22.45 1.78
C ASP A 84 -4.30 22.38 0.23
N THR A 85 -3.66 21.35 -0.37
CA THR A 85 -3.72 21.11 -1.81
C THR A 85 -5.13 20.75 -2.29
N LEU A 86 -5.83 19.90 -1.54
CA LEU A 86 -7.19 19.47 -1.87
C LEU A 86 -8.20 20.61 -1.66
N GLU A 87 -8.07 21.35 -0.57
CA GLU A 87 -8.90 22.52 -0.28
C GLU A 87 -8.73 23.63 -1.34
N ALA A 88 -7.51 23.86 -1.81
CA ALA A 88 -7.24 24.77 -2.92
C ALA A 88 -7.88 24.31 -4.24
N GLN A 89 -8.23 23.02 -4.37
CA GLN A 89 -8.97 22.45 -5.49
C GLN A 89 -10.50 22.45 -5.27
N GLY A 90 -10.98 23.00 -4.14
CA GLY A 90 -12.40 23.12 -3.79
C GLY A 90 -12.99 21.89 -3.09
N LEU A 91 -12.16 20.97 -2.59
CA LEU A 91 -12.63 19.88 -1.73
C LEU A 91 -12.74 20.35 -0.28
N ASN A 92 -13.77 19.87 0.42
CA ASN A 92 -13.86 20.01 1.87
C ASN A 92 -13.18 18.80 2.54
N CYS A 93 -12.28 19.06 3.48
CA CYS A 93 -11.51 18.06 4.22
C CYS A 93 -11.96 17.89 5.69
N ASP A 94 -13.14 18.39 6.07
CA ASP A 94 -13.67 18.34 7.45
C ASP A 94 -13.98 16.92 7.95
N ASN A 95 -14.09 15.94 7.03
CA ASN A 95 -14.38 14.54 7.32
C ASN A 95 -13.14 13.70 7.71
N ILE A 96 -11.98 14.34 7.94
CA ILE A 96 -10.75 13.64 8.34
C ILE A 96 -10.69 13.50 9.86
N ARG A 97 -10.33 12.30 10.34
CA ARG A 97 -10.03 12.03 11.76
C ARG A 97 -8.70 11.28 11.87
N ILE A 98 -7.96 11.61 12.92
CA ILE A 98 -6.62 11.07 13.16
C ILE A 98 -6.61 10.39 14.53
N SER A 99 -6.12 9.16 14.58
CA SER A 99 -5.97 8.46 15.85
C SER A 99 -5.01 9.20 16.78
N ASP A 100 -5.43 9.43 17.99
CA ASP A 100 -4.61 9.96 19.08
C ASP A 100 -3.43 9.02 19.45
N ARG A 101 -3.53 7.72 19.10
CA ARG A 101 -2.48 6.71 19.30
C ARG A 101 -1.50 6.60 18.13
N ALA A 102 -1.74 7.27 16.99
CA ALA A 102 -0.82 7.24 15.85
C ALA A 102 0.52 7.90 16.22
N HIS A 103 1.62 7.37 15.66
CA HIS A 103 2.96 7.92 15.91
C HIS A 103 3.25 9.09 14.97
N ILE A 104 3.93 10.09 15.53
CA ILE A 104 4.38 11.26 14.77
C ILE A 104 5.68 10.91 14.06
N LEU A 105 5.68 11.06 12.74
CA LEU A 105 6.90 10.98 11.95
C LEU A 105 7.60 12.34 11.98
N MET A 106 8.68 12.40 12.76
CA MET A 106 9.47 13.60 13.01
C MET A 106 10.50 13.87 11.90
N PRO A 107 10.96 15.11 11.70
CA PRO A 107 11.98 15.44 10.70
C PRO A 107 13.28 14.63 10.83
N TYR A 108 13.69 14.29 12.04
CA TYR A 108 14.89 13.45 12.26
C TYR A 108 14.72 12.01 11.74
N HIS A 109 13.49 11.48 11.63
CA HIS A 109 13.27 10.18 11.02
C HIS A 109 13.58 10.20 9.51
N VAL A 110 13.18 11.27 8.82
CA VAL A 110 13.51 11.48 7.40
C VAL A 110 15.02 11.54 7.20
N ARG A 111 15.69 12.35 8.01
CA ARG A 111 17.15 12.48 7.97
C ARG A 111 17.86 11.15 8.23
N LEU A 112 17.40 10.37 9.21
CA LEU A 112 17.97 9.06 9.51
C LEU A 112 17.76 8.06 8.36
N ASP A 113 16.60 8.08 7.70
CA ASP A 113 16.32 7.21 6.53
C ASP A 113 17.28 7.55 5.37
N GLU A 114 17.48 8.84 5.08
CA GLU A 114 18.44 9.31 4.07
C GLU A 114 19.87 8.86 4.37
N LEU A 115 20.33 9.06 5.61
CA LEU A 115 21.68 8.72 6.04
C LEU A 115 21.93 7.21 6.04
N LYS A 116 20.96 6.41 6.50
CA LYS A 116 21.03 4.95 6.47
C LYS A 116 21.10 4.42 5.05
N GLU A 117 20.26 4.94 4.16
CA GLU A 117 20.22 4.53 2.76
C GLU A 117 21.48 4.96 1.99
N ALA A 118 22.04 6.13 2.31
CA ALA A 118 23.31 6.60 1.71
C ALA A 118 24.52 5.75 2.14
N ARG A 119 24.54 5.26 3.39
CA ARG A 119 25.61 4.41 3.92
C ARG A 119 25.51 2.96 3.48
N ALA A 120 24.30 2.48 3.13
CA ALA A 120 24.08 1.10 2.75
C ALA A 120 24.82 0.75 1.46
N SER A 121 25.54 -0.39 1.45
CA SER A 121 26.29 -0.87 0.28
C SER A 121 25.60 -2.10 -0.35
N LYS A 122 25.76 -3.26 0.30
CA LYS A 122 25.28 -4.55 -0.24
C LYS A 122 23.78 -4.79 -0.08
N TYR A 123 23.17 -4.23 0.96
CA TYR A 123 21.75 -4.42 1.30
C TYR A 123 20.99 -3.10 1.24
N LYS A 124 21.25 -2.32 0.21
CA LYS A 124 20.51 -1.09 -0.07
C LYS A 124 19.07 -1.46 -0.39
N ILE A 125 18.13 -0.91 0.37
CA ILE A 125 16.69 -1.26 0.26
C ILE A 125 16.04 -0.52 -0.90
N GLY A 126 16.53 0.67 -1.25
CA GLY A 126 15.88 1.56 -2.20
C GLY A 126 14.67 2.25 -1.57
N THR A 127 14.81 2.73 -0.32
CA THR A 127 13.73 3.37 0.44
C THR A 127 13.18 4.60 -0.27
N THR A 128 11.99 5.02 0.12
CA THR A 128 11.38 6.29 -0.35
C THR A 128 12.01 7.52 0.33
N LYS A 129 12.89 7.31 1.32
CA LYS A 129 13.51 8.35 2.14
C LYS A 129 12.49 9.23 2.89
N ASN A 130 11.36 8.66 3.23
CA ASN A 130 10.27 9.34 3.93
C ASN A 130 10.29 9.12 5.46
N GLY A 131 11.32 8.46 6.00
CA GLY A 131 11.49 8.25 7.44
C GLY A 131 10.58 7.17 8.05
N ILE A 132 9.91 6.36 7.23
CA ILE A 132 8.94 5.36 7.69
C ILE A 132 9.59 4.31 8.59
N GLY A 133 10.69 3.71 8.12
CA GLY A 133 11.44 2.69 8.89
C GLY A 133 11.93 3.19 10.24
N PRO A 134 12.66 4.31 10.31
CA PRO A 134 13.08 4.91 11.57
C PRO A 134 11.93 5.23 12.54
N CYS A 135 10.78 5.72 12.04
CA CYS A 135 9.62 6.00 12.89
C CYS A 135 9.01 4.72 13.48
N TYR A 136 8.87 3.66 12.68
CA TYR A 136 8.44 2.35 13.21
C TYR A 136 9.45 1.76 14.19
N ALA A 137 10.76 1.94 13.98
CA ALA A 137 11.79 1.52 14.93
C ALA A 137 11.58 2.21 16.29
N ASP A 138 11.32 3.50 16.29
CA ASP A 138 11.05 4.27 17.53
C ASP A 138 9.75 3.82 18.22
N LYS A 139 8.71 3.52 17.45
CA LYS A 139 7.47 2.94 17.97
C LYS A 139 7.75 1.64 18.74
N TYR A 140 8.51 0.72 18.17
CA TYR A 140 8.78 -0.58 18.79
C TYR A 140 9.83 -0.53 19.91
N THR A 141 10.74 0.42 19.88
CA THR A 141 11.65 0.71 21.01
C THR A 141 10.98 1.54 22.10
N ARG A 142 9.75 2.02 21.87
CA ARG A 142 8.88 2.74 22.83
C ARG A 142 9.42 4.11 23.24
N ILE A 143 10.12 4.78 22.31
CA ILE A 143 10.59 6.16 22.45
C ILE A 143 9.87 7.12 21.49
N GLY A 144 8.98 6.60 20.63
CA GLY A 144 8.25 7.38 19.65
C GLY A 144 7.23 8.32 20.28
N LEU A 145 7.11 9.51 19.69
CA LEU A 145 6.09 10.50 20.02
C LEU A 145 4.76 10.13 19.35
N ARG A 146 3.65 10.30 20.08
CA ARG A 146 2.29 10.00 19.55
C ARG A 146 1.48 11.27 19.41
N MET A 147 0.40 11.20 18.64
CA MET A 147 -0.51 12.34 18.45
C MET A 147 -1.09 12.85 19.75
N CYS A 148 -1.46 11.97 20.70
CA CYS A 148 -1.97 12.38 22.01
C CYS A 148 -1.01 13.25 22.82
N ASP A 149 0.30 13.11 22.60
CA ASP A 149 1.30 13.94 23.29
C ASP A 149 1.14 15.43 22.93
N LEU A 150 0.68 15.76 21.71
CA LEU A 150 0.42 17.13 21.28
C LEU A 150 -0.73 17.80 22.03
N ARG A 151 -1.64 17.04 22.68
CA ARG A 151 -2.68 17.62 23.54
C ARG A 151 -2.10 18.17 24.84
N ASP A 152 -1.08 17.50 25.36
CA ASP A 152 -0.32 17.94 26.54
C ASP A 152 1.06 18.41 26.05
N TRP A 153 1.15 19.75 25.84
CA TRP A 153 2.32 20.35 25.21
C TRP A 153 3.59 20.21 26.05
N ASP A 154 3.47 20.25 27.38
CA ASP A 154 4.60 20.08 28.27
C ASP A 154 5.14 18.64 28.17
N THR A 155 4.25 17.64 28.16
CA THR A 155 4.61 16.23 27.93
C THR A 155 5.25 16.03 26.55
N PHE A 156 4.75 16.67 25.48
CA PHE A 156 5.35 16.61 24.16
C PHE A 156 6.78 17.16 24.16
N GLN A 157 6.98 18.33 24.78
CA GLN A 157 8.29 18.98 24.87
C GLN A 157 9.32 18.14 25.64
N ASP A 158 8.93 17.59 26.77
CA ASP A 158 9.79 16.74 27.59
C ASP A 158 10.24 15.47 26.84
N LYS A 159 9.26 14.76 26.25
CA LYS A 159 9.55 13.57 25.44
C LYS A 159 10.40 13.88 24.20
N LEU A 160 10.14 15.00 23.52
CA LEU A 160 10.92 15.42 22.37
C LEU A 160 12.37 15.69 22.77
N LYS A 161 12.60 16.36 23.92
CA LYS A 161 13.93 16.67 24.40
C LYS A 161 14.77 15.41 24.62
N ASP A 162 14.22 14.43 25.33
CA ASP A 162 14.89 13.16 25.61
C ASP A 162 15.16 12.36 24.32
N THR A 163 14.15 12.26 23.44
CA THR A 163 14.29 11.52 22.19
C THR A 163 15.28 12.19 21.25
N LEU A 164 15.25 13.53 21.16
CA LEU A 164 16.11 14.28 20.27
C LEU A 164 17.59 14.16 20.64
N GLU A 165 17.93 14.09 21.94
CA GLU A 165 19.30 13.84 22.38
C GLU A 165 19.83 12.51 21.80
N LEU A 166 19.04 11.44 21.89
CA LEU A 166 19.40 10.14 21.34
C LEU A 166 19.53 10.18 19.80
N LYS A 167 18.59 10.84 19.12
CA LYS A 167 18.58 10.94 17.66
C LYS A 167 19.73 11.78 17.13
N ASN A 168 20.02 12.91 17.77
CA ASN A 168 21.15 13.74 17.43
C ASN A 168 22.48 13.01 17.65
N ALA A 169 22.59 12.21 18.71
CA ALA A 169 23.78 11.36 18.91
C ALA A 169 23.92 10.31 17.79
N GLU A 170 22.82 9.67 17.36
CA GLU A 170 22.83 8.73 16.22
C GLU A 170 23.22 9.44 14.92
N ILE A 171 22.62 10.58 14.61
CA ILE A 171 22.87 11.37 13.40
C ILE A 171 24.33 11.83 13.34
N THR A 172 24.84 12.41 14.42
CA THR A 172 26.19 13.02 14.41
C THR A 172 27.28 11.99 14.58
N LYS A 173 27.21 11.11 15.59
CA LYS A 173 28.32 10.21 15.96
C LYS A 173 28.40 8.98 15.07
N ILE A 174 27.24 8.49 14.54
CA ILE A 174 27.21 7.27 13.71
C ILE A 174 27.26 7.63 12.23
N TYR A 175 26.51 8.65 11.81
CA TYR A 175 26.34 8.97 10.40
C TYR A 175 27.06 10.23 9.94
N GLY A 176 27.59 11.07 10.86
CA GLY A 176 28.31 12.31 10.54
C GLY A 176 27.39 13.40 9.94
N GLY A 177 26.09 13.33 10.22
CA GLY A 177 25.13 14.34 9.81
C GLY A 177 24.99 15.49 10.80
N GLU A 178 24.29 16.56 10.40
CA GLU A 178 24.02 17.71 11.24
C GLU A 178 22.88 17.42 12.22
N PRO A 179 22.99 17.81 13.50
CA PRO A 179 21.95 17.63 14.50
C PRO A 179 20.76 18.56 14.23
N PHE A 180 19.60 18.21 14.79
CA PHE A 180 18.45 19.09 14.86
C PHE A 180 18.50 19.96 16.11
N ASP A 181 18.08 21.21 15.97
CA ASP A 181 17.87 22.13 17.08
C ASP A 181 16.49 21.89 17.72
N TYR A 182 16.47 21.88 19.06
CA TYR A 182 15.23 21.62 19.81
C TYR A 182 14.23 22.78 19.68
N ASP A 183 14.71 24.01 19.82
CA ASP A 183 13.82 25.19 19.82
C ASP A 183 13.23 25.43 18.41
N GLU A 184 13.99 25.14 17.36
CA GLU A 184 13.49 25.18 15.99
C GLU A 184 12.36 24.15 15.79
N LEU A 185 12.53 22.89 16.24
CA LEU A 185 11.47 21.88 16.15
C LEU A 185 10.23 22.27 16.94
N ILE A 186 10.37 22.81 18.16
CA ILE A 186 9.24 23.28 18.94
C ILE A 186 8.46 24.36 18.17
N LYS A 187 9.16 25.34 17.63
CA LYS A 187 8.56 26.42 16.83
C LYS A 187 7.83 25.91 15.58
N GLU A 188 8.36 24.89 14.93
CA GLU A 188 7.71 24.27 13.76
C GLU A 188 6.44 23.50 14.15
N PHE A 189 6.43 22.82 15.31
CA PHE A 189 5.32 21.98 15.75
C PHE A 189 4.18 22.77 16.43
N GLU A 190 4.41 23.97 16.93
CA GLU A 190 3.39 24.77 17.58
C GLU A 190 2.17 25.04 16.66
N PRO A 191 2.31 25.56 15.42
CA PRO A 191 1.20 25.74 14.50
C PRO A 191 0.60 24.42 14.02
N ILE A 192 1.39 23.35 13.95
CA ILE A 192 0.92 22.00 13.61
C ILE A 192 -0.04 21.47 14.68
N ARG A 193 0.32 21.64 15.96
CA ARG A 193 -0.50 21.28 17.12
C ARG A 193 -1.89 21.87 17.02
N ASP A 194 -1.97 23.18 16.75
CA ASP A 194 -3.26 23.91 16.73
C ASP A 194 -4.20 23.39 15.63
N ARG A 195 -3.63 22.92 14.51
CA ARG A 195 -4.40 22.34 13.41
C ARG A 195 -4.79 20.88 13.65
N ILE A 196 -3.91 20.07 14.25
CA ILE A 196 -4.08 18.62 14.33
C ILE A 196 -4.90 18.18 15.55
N VAL A 197 -4.80 18.89 16.68
CA VAL A 197 -5.53 18.55 17.92
C VAL A 197 -7.04 18.45 17.72
N PRO A 198 -7.70 19.37 16.99
CA PRO A 198 -9.14 19.26 16.72
C PRO A 198 -9.55 18.04 15.88
N MET A 199 -8.62 17.46 15.11
CA MET A 199 -8.87 16.30 14.25
C MET A 199 -8.69 14.96 14.99
N MET A 200 -8.09 14.98 16.19
CA MET A 200 -7.77 13.78 16.95
C MET A 200 -8.98 13.13 17.60
N VAL A 201 -9.07 11.81 17.47
CA VAL A 201 -10.11 10.97 18.07
C VAL A 201 -9.51 9.67 18.62
N ASP A 202 -10.23 8.98 19.48
CA ASP A 202 -10.03 7.55 19.68
C ASP A 202 -10.56 6.81 18.45
N ALA A 203 -9.66 6.57 17.49
CA ALA A 203 -10.04 5.91 16.23
C ALA A 203 -10.45 4.45 16.43
N THR A 204 -9.97 3.79 17.49
CA THR A 204 -10.37 2.42 17.83
C THR A 204 -11.83 2.37 18.25
N GLU A 205 -12.25 3.25 19.17
CA GLU A 205 -13.63 3.37 19.59
C GLU A 205 -14.53 3.74 18.40
N LEU A 206 -14.19 4.80 17.68
CA LEU A 206 -14.96 5.30 16.53
C LEU A 206 -15.23 4.22 15.47
N VAL A 207 -14.20 3.42 15.11
CA VAL A 207 -14.34 2.37 14.09
C VAL A 207 -15.15 1.18 14.60
N ASN A 208 -14.95 0.75 15.86
CA ASN A 208 -15.74 -0.32 16.46
C ASN A 208 -17.21 0.08 16.57
N ASP A 209 -17.51 1.30 17.03
CA ASP A 209 -18.88 1.83 17.09
C ASP A 209 -19.57 1.84 15.71
N ALA A 210 -18.82 2.23 14.66
CA ALA A 210 -19.34 2.21 13.30
C ALA A 210 -19.72 0.78 12.87
N LEU A 211 -18.86 -0.21 13.16
CA LEU A 211 -19.10 -1.62 12.87
C LEU A 211 -20.29 -2.17 13.67
N GLU A 212 -20.40 -1.85 14.95
CA GLU A 212 -21.52 -2.26 15.82
C GLU A 212 -22.85 -1.65 15.35
N GLN A 213 -22.82 -0.45 14.78
CA GLN A 213 -23.97 0.20 14.14
C GLN A 213 -24.29 -0.35 12.75
N ASN A 214 -23.61 -1.42 12.30
CA ASN A 214 -23.72 -2.01 10.97
C ASN A 214 -23.41 -1.03 9.81
N LYS A 215 -22.58 -0.02 10.06
CA LYS A 215 -22.02 0.84 9.01
C LYS A 215 -20.99 0.06 8.21
N ILE A 216 -20.89 0.40 6.94
CA ILE A 216 -19.89 -0.19 6.04
C ILE A 216 -18.55 0.50 6.27
N VAL A 217 -17.54 -0.26 6.72
CA VAL A 217 -16.18 0.22 6.98
C VAL A 217 -15.22 -0.40 5.98
N LEU A 218 -14.49 0.43 5.24
CA LEU A 218 -13.46 0.04 4.29
C LEU A 218 -12.08 0.27 4.89
N PHE A 219 -11.30 -0.79 5.05
CA PHE A 219 -9.90 -0.73 5.48
C PHE A 219 -9.00 -0.69 4.23
N GLU A 220 -8.37 0.45 4.03
CA GLU A 220 -7.50 0.70 2.89
C GLU A 220 -6.05 0.39 3.22
N GLY A 221 -5.50 -0.66 2.58
CA GLY A 221 -4.09 -1.03 2.69
C GLY A 221 -3.18 -0.22 1.78
N ALA A 222 -1.99 0.08 2.27
CA ALA A 222 -0.88 0.60 1.48
C ALA A 222 0.14 -0.52 1.21
N GLN A 223 0.99 -0.37 0.19
CA GLN A 223 1.95 -1.39 -0.24
C GLN A 223 1.26 -2.73 -0.63
N ALA A 224 1.88 -3.88 -0.32
CA ALA A 224 1.34 -5.19 -0.67
C ALA A 224 1.97 -6.33 0.14
N ASN A 225 1.41 -7.54 -0.01
CA ASN A 225 1.80 -8.75 0.69
C ASN A 225 3.30 -9.06 0.66
N MET A 226 3.95 -8.90 -0.51
CA MET A 226 5.39 -9.19 -0.67
C MET A 226 6.31 -8.13 -0.06
N LEU A 227 5.75 -7.02 0.40
CA LEU A 227 6.45 -5.97 1.15
C LEU A 227 6.15 -6.02 2.65
N ASP A 228 5.41 -7.03 3.14
CA ASP A 228 5.15 -7.21 4.56
C ASP A 228 6.44 -7.50 5.33
N ILE A 229 6.58 -6.90 6.52
CA ILE A 229 7.80 -7.02 7.35
C ILE A 229 8.10 -8.46 7.76
N ASN A 230 7.07 -9.32 7.93
CA ASN A 230 7.22 -10.70 8.37
C ASN A 230 7.25 -11.69 7.21
N TYR A 231 6.43 -11.47 6.17
CA TYR A 231 6.14 -12.45 5.12
C TYR A 231 6.67 -12.07 3.74
N GLY A 232 7.15 -10.84 3.60
CA GLY A 232 7.70 -10.33 2.34
C GLY A 232 9.14 -10.78 2.08
N THR A 233 9.74 -10.20 1.05
CA THR A 233 11.12 -10.46 0.62
C THR A 233 12.15 -9.73 1.48
N TYR A 234 12.16 -10.00 2.78
CA TYR A 234 13.07 -9.36 3.75
C TYR A 234 14.55 -9.48 3.29
N PRO A 235 15.38 -8.41 3.37
CA PRO A 235 15.10 -7.11 4.00
C PRO A 235 14.44 -6.07 3.08
N PHE A 236 14.11 -6.42 1.83
CA PHE A 236 13.53 -5.53 0.82
C PHE A 236 12.01 -5.43 0.99
N VAL A 237 11.60 -4.88 2.12
CA VAL A 237 10.21 -4.79 2.60
C VAL A 237 9.92 -3.42 3.22
N THR A 238 8.66 -3.11 3.47
CA THR A 238 8.28 -1.97 4.32
C THR A 238 8.37 -2.37 5.80
N SER A 239 8.45 -1.39 6.69
CA SER A 239 8.52 -1.62 8.13
C SER A 239 7.14 -1.79 8.79
N SER A 240 6.10 -2.04 8.01
CA SER A 240 4.73 -2.21 8.47
C SER A 240 4.12 -3.53 7.96
N SER A 241 2.90 -3.84 8.40
CA SER A 241 2.15 -5.03 7.94
C SER A 241 1.01 -4.61 7.01
N PRO A 242 1.23 -4.66 5.67
CA PRO A 242 0.20 -4.37 4.66
C PRO A 242 -0.82 -5.50 4.48
N THR A 243 -0.69 -6.60 5.22
CA THR A 243 -1.64 -7.72 5.20
C THR A 243 -2.92 -7.40 5.97
N SER A 244 -3.97 -8.21 5.79
CA SER A 244 -5.24 -8.08 6.52
C SER A 244 -5.06 -8.15 8.04
N ALA A 245 -4.09 -8.94 8.53
CA ALA A 245 -3.73 -8.99 9.96
C ALA A 245 -3.26 -7.62 10.47
N GLY A 246 -2.68 -6.77 9.61
CA GLY A 246 -2.32 -5.41 9.95
C GLY A 246 -3.50 -4.52 10.31
N VAL A 247 -4.71 -4.83 9.85
CA VAL A 247 -5.95 -4.11 10.23
C VAL A 247 -6.22 -4.31 11.72
N LEU A 248 -6.10 -5.53 12.21
CA LEU A 248 -6.40 -5.88 13.60
C LEU A 248 -5.52 -5.11 14.58
N THR A 249 -4.23 -5.06 14.29
CA THR A 249 -3.24 -4.36 15.14
C THR A 249 -3.15 -2.86 14.84
N GLY A 250 -3.45 -2.46 13.62
CA GLY A 250 -3.34 -1.08 13.13
C GLY A 250 -4.58 -0.22 13.37
N VAL A 251 -5.72 -0.83 13.73
CA VAL A 251 -6.96 -0.12 14.07
C VAL A 251 -7.45 -0.50 15.47
N GLY A 252 -7.24 -1.74 15.89
CA GLY A 252 -7.73 -2.28 17.15
C GLY A 252 -9.15 -2.84 17.01
N VAL A 253 -9.43 -3.52 15.90
CA VAL A 253 -10.68 -4.26 15.67
C VAL A 253 -10.47 -5.75 15.85
N GLY A 254 -11.51 -6.49 16.17
CA GLY A 254 -11.46 -7.94 16.31
C GLY A 254 -11.45 -8.68 14.97
N PRO A 255 -10.97 -9.92 14.87
CA PRO A 255 -10.90 -10.67 13.61
C PRO A 255 -12.27 -10.93 12.97
N LYS A 256 -13.35 -10.97 13.76
CA LYS A 256 -14.72 -11.13 13.26
C LYS A 256 -15.30 -9.87 12.62
N SER A 257 -14.57 -8.76 12.66
CA SER A 257 -14.97 -7.51 12.00
C SER A 257 -14.58 -7.44 10.53
N LEU A 258 -13.85 -8.45 10.02
CA LEU A 258 -13.40 -8.52 8.63
C LEU A 258 -14.26 -9.55 7.89
N ASP A 259 -15.31 -9.08 7.20
CA ASP A 259 -16.24 -9.94 6.47
C ASP A 259 -15.72 -10.23 5.05
N HIS A 260 -15.16 -9.21 4.38
CA HIS A 260 -14.62 -9.28 3.03
C HIS A 260 -13.16 -8.84 2.99
N ILE A 261 -12.31 -9.68 2.44
CA ILE A 261 -10.88 -9.38 2.27
C ILE A 261 -10.54 -9.51 0.79
N ILE A 262 -10.47 -8.36 0.12
CA ILE A 262 -10.33 -8.24 -1.33
C ILE A 262 -8.85 -8.12 -1.69
N GLY A 263 -8.31 -9.13 -2.36
CA GLY A 263 -6.96 -9.12 -2.88
C GLY A 263 -6.89 -8.45 -4.26
N ILE A 264 -6.11 -7.38 -4.38
CA ILE A 264 -5.88 -6.76 -5.68
C ILE A 264 -4.71 -7.45 -6.36
N VAL A 265 -4.96 -7.98 -7.55
CA VAL A 265 -3.99 -8.68 -8.39
C VAL A 265 -3.87 -7.94 -9.72
N LYS A 266 -2.70 -7.42 -10.03
CA LYS A 266 -2.39 -6.93 -11.37
C LYS A 266 -2.21 -8.12 -12.31
N ALA A 267 -2.72 -8.06 -13.52
CA ALA A 267 -2.63 -9.14 -14.50
C ALA A 267 -1.19 -9.53 -14.90
N TYR A 268 -0.20 -8.75 -14.48
CA TYR A 268 1.23 -9.00 -14.55
C TYR A 268 1.89 -8.54 -13.26
N SER A 269 3.20 -8.65 -13.10
CA SER A 269 3.88 -8.23 -11.87
C SER A 269 4.70 -6.96 -12.08
N THR A 270 4.73 -6.10 -11.06
CA THR A 270 5.64 -4.95 -11.01
C THR A 270 6.29 -4.84 -9.64
N ARG A 271 7.50 -4.32 -9.60
CA ARG A 271 8.22 -4.05 -8.36
C ARG A 271 8.94 -2.70 -8.43
N VAL A 272 8.86 -1.94 -7.34
CA VAL A 272 9.70 -0.75 -7.11
C VAL A 272 10.79 -1.11 -6.10
N GLY A 273 11.98 -0.55 -6.26
CA GLY A 273 13.12 -0.79 -5.37
C GLY A 273 13.89 -2.06 -5.65
N GLU A 274 14.78 -2.37 -4.73
CA GLU A 274 15.69 -3.52 -4.84
C GLU A 274 15.03 -4.82 -4.38
N GLY A 275 15.76 -5.90 -4.48
CA GLY A 275 15.33 -7.23 -4.03
C GLY A 275 14.92 -8.18 -5.14
N PRO A 276 14.67 -9.45 -4.81
CA PRO A 276 14.45 -10.50 -5.79
C PRO A 276 13.09 -10.37 -6.48
N PHE A 277 13.06 -10.72 -7.78
CA PHE A 277 11.87 -10.70 -8.61
C PHE A 277 11.99 -11.81 -9.67
N LEU A 278 11.54 -13.02 -9.35
CA LEU A 278 11.81 -14.22 -10.15
C LEU A 278 11.23 -14.20 -11.56
N THR A 279 10.11 -13.51 -11.75
CA THR A 279 9.43 -13.40 -13.06
C THR A 279 9.81 -12.13 -13.80
N GLU A 280 10.87 -11.42 -13.37
CA GLU A 280 11.29 -10.15 -13.97
C GLU A 280 11.66 -10.31 -15.43
N LEU A 281 11.18 -9.37 -16.26
CA LEU A 281 11.53 -9.23 -17.66
C LEU A 281 12.64 -8.22 -17.85
N HIS A 282 13.43 -8.41 -18.91
CA HIS A 282 14.54 -7.54 -19.25
C HIS A 282 14.51 -7.17 -20.74
N GLY A 283 15.25 -6.12 -21.13
CA GLY A 283 15.38 -5.70 -22.53
C GLY A 283 14.05 -5.21 -23.13
N GLU A 284 13.87 -5.43 -24.42
CA GLU A 284 12.76 -4.91 -25.23
C GLU A 284 11.38 -5.36 -24.71
N GLU A 285 11.26 -6.59 -24.22
CA GLU A 285 10.02 -7.13 -23.68
C GLU A 285 9.60 -6.39 -22.40
N ALA A 286 10.57 -6.12 -21.51
CA ALA A 286 10.31 -5.31 -20.31
C ALA A 286 9.92 -3.88 -20.66
N ASP A 287 10.61 -3.27 -21.63
CA ASP A 287 10.33 -1.90 -22.07
C ASP A 287 8.95 -1.79 -22.72
N PHE A 288 8.56 -2.79 -23.53
CA PHE A 288 7.25 -2.85 -24.13
C PHE A 288 6.14 -2.91 -23.07
N LEU A 289 6.24 -3.83 -22.11
CA LEU A 289 5.25 -3.97 -21.01
C LEU A 289 5.19 -2.71 -20.15
N ARG A 290 6.36 -2.14 -19.80
CA ARG A 290 6.48 -0.93 -18.99
C ARG A 290 5.81 0.27 -19.67
N ASN A 291 6.10 0.50 -20.94
CA ASN A 291 5.54 1.63 -21.67
C ASN A 291 4.03 1.46 -21.88
N LYS A 292 3.58 0.28 -22.28
CA LYS A 292 2.16 -0.02 -22.48
C LYS A 292 1.35 0.08 -21.18
N GLY A 293 1.92 -0.40 -20.08
CA GLY A 293 1.30 -0.34 -18.76
C GLY A 293 1.46 1.01 -18.05
N PHE A 294 2.20 1.98 -18.62
CA PHE A 294 2.58 3.24 -17.96
C PHE A 294 3.21 2.98 -16.58
N GLU A 295 4.12 2.00 -16.50
CA GLU A 295 4.73 1.55 -15.25
C GLU A 295 5.90 2.45 -14.85
N PHE A 296 5.54 3.66 -14.40
CA PHE A 296 6.44 4.66 -13.84
C PHE A 296 5.92 5.14 -12.49
N GLY A 297 6.83 5.49 -11.59
CA GLY A 297 6.47 5.98 -10.25
C GLY A 297 5.68 7.28 -10.33
N ALA A 298 4.52 7.34 -9.67
CA ALA A 298 3.63 8.52 -9.72
C ALA A 298 4.31 9.80 -9.21
N THR A 299 5.19 9.68 -8.21
CA THR A 299 5.89 10.83 -7.59
C THR A 299 7.26 11.09 -8.22
N THR A 300 8.01 10.03 -8.53
CA THR A 300 9.42 10.16 -8.95
C THR A 300 9.64 9.98 -10.45
N GLY A 301 8.64 9.50 -11.20
CA GLY A 301 8.79 9.12 -12.60
C GLY A 301 9.72 7.92 -12.84
N ARG A 302 10.25 7.30 -11.78
CA ARG A 302 11.21 6.19 -11.90
C ARG A 302 10.54 4.99 -12.57
N PRO A 303 11.20 4.35 -13.58
CA PRO A 303 10.67 3.16 -14.23
C PRO A 303 10.53 2.02 -13.22
N ARG A 304 9.38 1.36 -13.22
CA ARG A 304 9.15 0.14 -12.43
C ARG A 304 9.79 -1.06 -13.12
N ARG A 305 10.28 -1.99 -12.35
CA ARG A 305 10.62 -3.34 -12.80
C ARG A 305 9.32 -4.07 -13.12
N VAL A 306 9.27 -4.79 -14.23
CA VAL A 306 8.07 -5.48 -14.72
C VAL A 306 8.36 -6.95 -14.94
N GLY A 307 7.35 -7.80 -14.85
CA GLY A 307 7.49 -9.24 -15.02
C GLY A 307 6.16 -9.94 -15.26
N TRP A 308 6.22 -11.22 -15.62
CA TRP A 308 5.03 -12.04 -15.78
C TRP A 308 4.30 -12.25 -14.44
N LEU A 309 3.01 -12.55 -14.52
CA LEU A 309 2.20 -12.86 -13.33
C LEU A 309 2.78 -14.04 -12.57
N ASP A 310 3.00 -13.85 -11.27
CA ASP A 310 3.46 -14.88 -10.35
C ASP A 310 2.32 -15.34 -9.44
N LEU A 311 1.70 -16.46 -9.79
CA LEU A 311 0.58 -17.01 -9.03
C LEU A 311 1.02 -17.68 -7.71
N CYS A 312 2.29 -18.02 -7.53
CA CYS A 312 2.78 -18.49 -6.24
C CYS A 312 2.75 -17.37 -5.21
N VAL A 313 3.11 -16.14 -5.63
CA VAL A 313 2.98 -14.91 -4.80
C VAL A 313 1.52 -14.65 -4.47
N VAL A 314 0.63 -14.73 -5.45
CA VAL A 314 -0.82 -14.53 -5.22
C VAL A 314 -1.38 -15.60 -4.28
N LYS A 315 -0.96 -16.86 -4.45
CA LYS A 315 -1.38 -17.97 -3.56
C LYS A 315 -0.89 -17.77 -2.11
N GLN A 316 0.31 -17.23 -1.93
CA GLN A 316 0.78 -16.83 -0.62
C GLN A 316 -0.10 -15.72 -0.03
N ALA A 317 -0.44 -14.69 -0.83
CA ALA A 317 -1.33 -13.61 -0.40
C ALA A 317 -2.70 -14.14 0.01
N VAL A 318 -3.28 -15.08 -0.75
CA VAL A 318 -4.55 -15.76 -0.40
C VAL A 318 -4.47 -16.36 1.00
N ARG A 319 -3.40 -17.11 1.29
CA ARG A 319 -3.25 -17.83 2.57
C ARG A 319 -3.02 -16.88 3.75
N ILE A 320 -2.14 -15.89 3.58
CA ILE A 320 -1.75 -14.99 4.66
C ILE A 320 -2.88 -14.02 5.00
N ASN A 321 -3.59 -13.54 3.99
CA ASN A 321 -4.66 -12.56 4.18
C ASN A 321 -6.02 -13.22 4.42
N GLY A 322 -6.21 -14.50 4.06
CA GLY A 322 -7.53 -15.12 4.05
C GLY A 322 -8.44 -14.45 3.03
N LEU A 323 -7.94 -14.23 1.80
CA LEU A 323 -8.72 -13.52 0.76
C LEU A 323 -10.04 -14.22 0.51
N THR A 324 -11.10 -13.44 0.53
CA THR A 324 -12.47 -13.88 0.18
C THR A 324 -12.77 -13.66 -1.30
N GLU A 325 -12.24 -12.58 -1.87
CA GLU A 325 -12.39 -12.23 -3.28
C GLU A 325 -11.06 -11.70 -3.86
N ILE A 326 -10.95 -11.77 -5.20
CA ILE A 326 -9.88 -11.16 -5.97
C ILE A 326 -10.46 -10.14 -6.95
N ALA A 327 -9.81 -8.97 -7.05
CA ALA A 327 -10.01 -8.01 -8.13
C ALA A 327 -8.77 -7.99 -9.03
N ILE A 328 -8.95 -8.33 -10.31
CA ILE A 328 -7.88 -8.28 -11.32
C ILE A 328 -7.84 -6.89 -11.95
N THR A 329 -6.66 -6.31 -12.03
CA THR A 329 -6.45 -4.99 -12.63
C THR A 329 -5.53 -5.05 -13.85
N LYS A 330 -5.65 -4.05 -14.73
CA LYS A 330 -4.77 -3.88 -15.90
C LYS A 330 -4.75 -5.09 -16.87
N LEU A 331 -5.87 -5.77 -17.02
CA LEU A 331 -5.99 -6.90 -17.96
C LEU A 331 -5.85 -6.44 -19.41
N ASP A 332 -6.32 -5.22 -19.73
CA ASP A 332 -6.19 -4.53 -21.02
C ASP A 332 -4.74 -4.40 -21.50
N ILE A 333 -3.79 -4.28 -20.58
CA ILE A 333 -2.37 -4.15 -20.91
C ILE A 333 -1.80 -5.42 -21.57
N LEU A 334 -2.41 -6.58 -21.32
CA LEU A 334 -1.98 -7.84 -21.92
C LEU A 334 -2.51 -8.07 -23.35
N SER A 335 -3.43 -7.26 -23.86
CA SER A 335 -3.89 -7.33 -25.27
C SER A 335 -2.69 -7.19 -26.21
N GLY A 336 -2.66 -7.96 -27.31
CA GLY A 336 -1.60 -7.90 -28.31
C GLY A 336 -0.37 -8.78 -28.02
N TYR A 337 -0.28 -9.43 -26.86
CA TYR A 337 0.72 -10.45 -26.63
C TYR A 337 0.29 -11.77 -27.25
N PRO A 338 1.13 -12.46 -28.04
CA PRO A 338 0.79 -13.75 -28.62
C PRO A 338 0.73 -14.87 -27.58
N GLN A 339 1.55 -14.76 -26.55
CA GLN A 339 1.66 -15.74 -25.46
C GLN A 339 1.81 -15.03 -24.12
N LEU A 340 1.21 -15.61 -23.08
CA LEU A 340 1.20 -15.09 -21.72
C LEU A 340 1.72 -16.16 -20.75
N PRO A 341 3.01 -16.15 -20.41
CA PRO A 341 3.57 -17.00 -19.37
C PRO A 341 3.03 -16.60 -17.99
N VAL A 342 2.61 -17.59 -17.21
CA VAL A 342 2.18 -17.43 -15.82
C VAL A 342 3.01 -18.33 -14.93
N CYS A 343 3.68 -17.80 -13.94
CA CYS A 343 4.47 -18.59 -13.00
C CYS A 343 3.56 -19.36 -12.06
N VAL A 344 3.68 -20.69 -12.08
CA VAL A 344 2.85 -21.63 -11.31
C VAL A 344 3.66 -22.43 -10.29
N GLY A 345 4.97 -22.24 -10.24
CA GLY A 345 5.86 -22.92 -9.31
C GLY A 345 7.28 -22.39 -9.39
N TYR A 346 8.10 -22.83 -8.46
CA TYR A 346 9.54 -22.57 -8.42
C TYR A 346 10.30 -23.88 -8.37
N GLU A 347 11.26 -24.05 -9.27
CA GLU A 347 12.22 -25.14 -9.19
C GLU A 347 13.41 -24.72 -8.34
N LEU A 348 13.66 -25.46 -7.27
CA LEU A 348 14.83 -25.31 -6.40
C LEU A 348 15.39 -26.68 -6.04
N ASP A 349 16.69 -26.91 -6.34
CA ASP A 349 17.39 -28.16 -6.08
C ASP A 349 16.66 -29.41 -6.66
N GLY A 350 16.12 -29.28 -7.88
CA GLY A 350 15.40 -30.34 -8.60
C GLY A 350 13.99 -30.64 -8.08
N LYS A 351 13.47 -29.83 -7.18
CA LYS A 351 12.08 -29.94 -6.67
C LYS A 351 11.27 -28.73 -7.09
N VAL A 352 10.04 -28.96 -7.51
CA VAL A 352 9.07 -27.90 -7.81
C VAL A 352 8.18 -27.67 -6.59
N THR A 353 8.04 -26.41 -6.18
CA THR A 353 7.21 -25.98 -5.07
C THR A 353 6.44 -24.71 -5.43
N THR A 354 5.30 -24.48 -4.78
CA THR A 354 4.56 -23.19 -4.84
C THR A 354 4.89 -22.28 -3.65
N SER A 355 5.73 -22.73 -2.73
CA SER A 355 6.14 -21.94 -1.56
C SER A 355 7.35 -21.08 -1.88
N LEU A 356 7.30 -19.82 -1.47
CA LEU A 356 8.41 -18.90 -1.62
C LEU A 356 9.54 -19.25 -0.64
N PRO A 357 10.80 -19.33 -1.09
CA PRO A 357 11.95 -19.51 -0.20
C PRO A 357 12.09 -18.29 0.74
N ALA A 358 12.29 -18.54 2.04
CA ALA A 358 12.53 -17.47 3.01
C ALA A 358 13.95 -16.89 2.90
N SER A 359 14.92 -17.71 2.48
CA SER A 359 16.31 -17.30 2.29
C SER A 359 16.47 -16.55 0.97
N LEU A 360 17.06 -15.36 0.97
CA LEU A 360 17.42 -14.65 -0.27
C LEU A 360 18.33 -15.47 -1.18
N LYS A 361 19.22 -16.29 -0.60
CA LYS A 361 20.11 -17.16 -1.38
C LYS A 361 19.31 -18.18 -2.17
N ASP A 362 18.35 -18.82 -1.54
CA ASP A 362 17.49 -19.81 -2.18
C ASP A 362 16.48 -19.17 -3.12
N TYR A 363 15.93 -18.04 -2.74
CA TYR A 363 15.06 -17.26 -3.61
C TYR A 363 15.75 -16.89 -4.91
N ASN A 364 16.99 -16.38 -4.86
CA ASN A 364 17.76 -16.01 -6.06
C ASN A 364 18.23 -17.22 -6.89
N ARG A 365 18.24 -18.43 -6.33
CA ARG A 365 18.56 -19.69 -7.04
C ARG A 365 17.33 -20.34 -7.66
N ALA A 366 16.16 -20.04 -7.14
CA ALA A 366 14.92 -20.60 -7.63
C ALA A 366 14.65 -20.15 -9.07
N LYS A 367 14.10 -21.06 -9.86
CA LYS A 367 13.72 -20.78 -11.25
C LYS A 367 12.20 -20.82 -11.38
N PRO A 368 11.58 -19.83 -12.01
CA PRO A 368 10.14 -19.85 -12.22
C PRO A 368 9.75 -20.97 -13.19
N VAL A 369 8.69 -21.70 -12.84
CA VAL A 369 8.06 -22.70 -13.70
C VAL A 369 6.80 -22.09 -14.28
N TYR A 370 6.75 -22.00 -15.60
CA TYR A 370 5.67 -21.32 -16.31
C TYR A 370 4.65 -22.29 -16.92
N LYS A 371 3.38 -21.91 -16.85
CA LYS A 371 2.32 -22.36 -17.74
C LYS A 371 2.02 -21.23 -18.71
N THR A 372 2.12 -21.49 -20.00
CA THR A 372 1.92 -20.48 -21.04
C THR A 372 0.49 -20.57 -21.60
N PHE A 373 -0.17 -19.44 -21.70
CA PHE A 373 -1.48 -19.28 -22.32
C PHE A 373 -1.34 -18.59 -23.67
N GLU A 374 -2.20 -18.93 -24.59
CA GLU A 374 -2.39 -18.11 -25.80
C GLU A 374 -2.96 -16.75 -25.40
N GLY A 375 -2.41 -15.70 -25.97
CA GLY A 375 -2.88 -14.33 -25.74
C GLY A 375 -4.09 -13.98 -26.59
N TRP A 376 -4.43 -12.71 -26.58
CA TRP A 376 -5.49 -12.12 -27.42
C TRP A 376 -5.00 -10.82 -28.03
N THR A 377 -5.52 -10.46 -29.19
CA THR A 377 -5.11 -9.27 -29.96
C THR A 377 -6.13 -8.13 -29.86
N GLU A 378 -7.35 -8.46 -29.45
CA GLU A 378 -8.47 -7.55 -29.37
C GLU A 378 -8.27 -6.50 -28.27
N ASP A 379 -8.70 -5.28 -28.53
CA ASP A 379 -8.86 -4.25 -27.52
C ASP A 379 -10.08 -4.59 -26.65
N ILE A 380 -9.84 -4.81 -25.37
CA ILE A 380 -10.86 -5.17 -24.39
C ILE A 380 -11.35 -3.97 -23.55
N SER A 381 -10.83 -2.77 -23.79
CA SER A 381 -11.04 -1.59 -22.93
C SER A 381 -12.52 -1.15 -22.83
N ASN A 382 -13.33 -1.48 -23.83
CA ASN A 382 -14.76 -1.12 -23.90
C ASN A 382 -15.69 -2.34 -23.67
N ILE A 383 -15.17 -3.45 -23.16
CA ILE A 383 -15.97 -4.64 -22.85
C ILE A 383 -16.41 -4.59 -21.40
N HIS A 384 -17.72 -4.70 -21.16
CA HIS A 384 -18.34 -4.61 -19.82
C HIS A 384 -18.98 -5.91 -19.34
N GLU A 385 -18.97 -6.96 -20.17
CA GLU A 385 -19.51 -8.27 -19.87
C GLU A 385 -18.41 -9.33 -20.01
N PHE A 386 -18.28 -10.23 -19.03
CA PHE A 386 -17.20 -11.23 -19.02
C PHE A 386 -17.26 -12.17 -20.23
N ASP A 387 -18.45 -12.61 -20.60
CA ASP A 387 -18.66 -13.54 -21.72
C ASP A 387 -18.40 -12.90 -23.10
N LYS A 388 -18.23 -11.58 -23.16
CA LYS A 388 -17.83 -10.85 -24.37
C LYS A 388 -16.32 -10.70 -24.51
N LEU A 389 -15.55 -11.00 -23.46
CA LEU A 389 -14.10 -11.02 -23.55
C LEU A 389 -13.64 -12.11 -24.54
N PRO A 390 -12.49 -11.92 -25.22
CA PRO A 390 -11.87 -12.99 -26.02
C PRO A 390 -11.72 -14.28 -25.23
N GLU A 391 -11.94 -15.43 -25.88
CA GLU A 391 -11.94 -16.74 -25.21
C GLU A 391 -10.64 -17.01 -24.43
N ASN A 392 -9.48 -16.61 -24.99
CA ASN A 392 -8.18 -16.77 -24.33
C ASN A 392 -8.07 -15.85 -23.10
N CYS A 393 -8.65 -14.65 -23.15
CA CYS A 393 -8.72 -13.75 -22.02
C CYS A 393 -9.56 -14.35 -20.88
N GLN A 394 -10.75 -14.92 -21.21
CA GLN A 394 -11.57 -15.63 -20.23
C GLN A 394 -10.84 -16.84 -19.61
N LYS A 395 -10.11 -17.64 -20.42
CA LYS A 395 -9.30 -18.77 -19.95
C LYS A 395 -8.22 -18.32 -18.97
N TYR A 396 -7.55 -17.19 -19.26
CA TYR A 396 -6.55 -16.62 -18.40
C TYR A 396 -7.12 -16.23 -17.02
N VAL A 397 -8.24 -15.52 -17.00
CA VAL A 397 -8.92 -15.10 -15.76
C VAL A 397 -9.43 -16.31 -14.97
N LYS A 398 -10.09 -17.27 -15.63
CA LYS A 398 -10.59 -18.50 -14.99
C LYS A 398 -9.46 -19.33 -14.38
N PHE A 399 -8.28 -19.37 -15.03
CA PHE A 399 -7.14 -20.09 -14.48
C PHE A 399 -6.59 -19.43 -13.21
N ILE A 400 -6.60 -18.11 -13.11
CA ILE A 400 -6.21 -17.41 -11.88
C ILE A 400 -7.15 -17.82 -10.72
N GLU A 401 -8.46 -17.85 -10.98
CA GLU A 401 -9.46 -18.32 -10.02
C GLU A 401 -9.23 -19.77 -9.59
N GLU A 402 -9.04 -20.67 -10.56
CA GLU A 402 -8.78 -22.09 -10.32
C GLU A 402 -7.52 -22.32 -9.50
N PHE A 403 -6.41 -21.67 -9.87
CA PHE A 403 -5.12 -21.84 -9.20
C PHE A 403 -5.11 -21.30 -7.76
N THR A 404 -5.77 -20.18 -7.54
CA THR A 404 -5.84 -19.52 -6.24
C THR A 404 -6.91 -20.14 -5.33
N GLY A 405 -7.98 -20.68 -5.91
CA GLY A 405 -9.16 -21.18 -5.19
C GLY A 405 -10.03 -20.06 -4.62
N VAL A 406 -9.87 -18.82 -5.10
CA VAL A 406 -10.60 -17.63 -4.63
C VAL A 406 -11.34 -17.01 -5.80
N LYS A 407 -12.62 -16.69 -5.61
CA LYS A 407 -13.48 -16.08 -6.63
C LYS A 407 -12.93 -14.74 -7.11
N ILE A 408 -13.01 -14.53 -8.42
CA ILE A 408 -12.71 -13.23 -9.02
C ILE A 408 -14.00 -12.43 -9.05
N ALA A 409 -14.07 -11.37 -8.26
CA ALA A 409 -15.25 -10.53 -8.15
C ALA A 409 -15.25 -9.38 -9.17
N LEU A 410 -14.06 -8.92 -9.57
CA LEU A 410 -13.91 -7.78 -10.47
C LEU A 410 -12.73 -7.97 -11.42
N VAL A 411 -12.93 -7.56 -12.69
CA VAL A 411 -11.86 -7.45 -13.68
C VAL A 411 -11.84 -6.04 -14.25
N SER A 412 -10.71 -5.35 -14.13
CA SER A 412 -10.51 -4.02 -14.72
C SER A 412 -9.88 -4.14 -16.10
N VAL A 413 -10.55 -3.56 -17.09
CA VAL A 413 -10.23 -3.63 -18.52
C VAL A 413 -9.81 -2.28 -19.11
N SER A 414 -9.81 -1.20 -18.32
CA SER A 414 -9.29 0.11 -18.69
C SER A 414 -8.90 0.91 -17.44
N PRO A 415 -8.16 2.03 -17.56
CA PRO A 415 -7.84 2.89 -16.42
C PRO A 415 -9.06 3.67 -15.88
N GLU A 416 -10.10 3.83 -16.69
CA GLU A 416 -11.30 4.61 -16.35
C GLU A 416 -12.11 3.92 -15.25
N ARG A 417 -12.88 4.73 -14.48
CA ARG A 417 -13.70 4.23 -13.37
C ARG A 417 -14.73 3.20 -13.83
N GLU A 418 -15.33 3.44 -14.97
CA GLU A 418 -16.36 2.59 -15.57
C GLU A 418 -15.80 1.33 -16.25
N GLY A 419 -14.48 1.30 -16.50
CA GLY A 419 -13.79 0.19 -17.16
C GLY A 419 -13.58 -1.03 -16.26
N ASN A 420 -14.67 -1.50 -15.66
CA ASN A 420 -14.68 -2.70 -14.81
C ASN A 420 -15.82 -3.64 -15.23
N ILE A 421 -15.52 -4.95 -15.19
CA ILE A 421 -16.48 -6.05 -15.30
C ILE A 421 -16.68 -6.58 -13.89
N ILE A 422 -17.88 -6.42 -13.34
CA ILE A 422 -18.25 -6.96 -12.02
C ILE A 422 -18.82 -8.37 -12.25
N LEU A 423 -18.16 -9.37 -11.69
CA LEU A 423 -18.57 -10.79 -11.77
C LEU A 423 -19.42 -11.20 -10.58
N HIS A 424 -19.13 -10.62 -9.41
CA HIS A 424 -19.87 -10.81 -8.18
C HIS A 424 -19.97 -9.48 -7.44
N ASP A 425 -21.12 -9.20 -6.85
CA ASP A 425 -21.29 -8.01 -6.01
C ASP A 425 -20.43 -8.14 -4.76
N ILE A 426 -19.63 -7.11 -4.49
CA ILE A 426 -18.75 -7.03 -3.32
C ILE A 426 -19.41 -6.19 -2.21
N LEU A 427 -20.29 -5.22 -2.58
CA LEU A 427 -20.97 -4.27 -1.67
C LEU A 427 -22.46 -4.18 -1.99
#